data_04d242758faa976783759c4b5fae58c2
#
_entry.id   04d242758faa976783759c4b5fae58c2
#
_cell.length_a   1.000
_cell.length_b   1.000
_cell.length_c   1.000
_cell.angle_alpha   90.00
_cell.angle_beta   90.00
_cell.angle_gamma   90.00
#
_symmetry.space_group_name_H-M   'P 1'
#
loop_
_entity.id
_entity.type
_entity.pdbx_description
1 polymer ?
#
loop_
_entity_poly.entity_id
_entity_poly.type
_entity_poly.pdbx_seq_one_letter_code
_entity_poly.pdbx_strand_id
1 'polypeptide(L)'
;MINQKLLVSGADYFTDDYKINPYYTEIKINREKAIAEHARIVECFREAGIEIIKVDPPKGCQDGVYTANWAIVKDGIAVMARLPEARKGEEAYARKKLEEQGIKTYLVPENYLYSGQGDSLRCGKYLFAGRGYRSDPEAQTFVADKLGLELVQVHANPQLNADGSIHINPATNHADSFWYDLDLAISIIDEHTIAYCPGALDEESNKKLEAIQDLDKIIVDYDECTKGFACNLVSTGKHVIMSANAPKLKSALEARGLICITPEITELLKGGGYIRCISLWLS
;
A
#
# COMPACT_ATOMS: atom_id res chain seq x y z
N MET A 1 -5.44 -18.85 1.64
CA MET A 1 -5.15 -17.94 0.51
C MET A 1 -5.53 -16.53 0.93
N ILE A 2 -4.72 -15.56 0.60
CA ILE A 2 -4.92 -14.13 0.91
C ILE A 2 -5.42 -13.36 -0.32
N ASN A 3 -5.90 -12.12 -0.14
CA ASN A 3 -6.36 -11.23 -1.22
C ASN A 3 -7.39 -11.88 -2.18
N GLN A 4 -8.33 -12.67 -1.65
CA GLN A 4 -9.32 -13.33 -2.48
C GLN A 4 -10.38 -12.38 -3.02
N LYS A 5 -10.60 -11.25 -2.34
CA LYS A 5 -11.58 -10.24 -2.71
C LYS A 5 -10.98 -8.85 -2.51
N LEU A 6 -10.96 -8.06 -3.58
CA LEU A 6 -10.44 -6.70 -3.59
C LEU A 6 -11.52 -5.70 -3.98
N LEU A 7 -11.51 -4.54 -3.31
CA LEU A 7 -12.23 -3.37 -3.79
C LEU A 7 -11.26 -2.47 -4.54
N VAL A 8 -11.65 -2.06 -5.74
CA VAL A 8 -10.90 -1.15 -6.61
C VAL A 8 -11.80 0.02 -7.03
N SER A 9 -11.19 1.17 -7.27
CA SER A 9 -11.84 2.35 -7.83
C SER A 9 -11.50 2.48 -9.32
N GLY A 10 -11.31 3.71 -9.81
CA GLY A 10 -10.86 4.02 -11.16
C GLY A 10 -9.87 5.18 -11.14
N ALA A 11 -9.17 5.39 -12.25
CA ALA A 11 -8.18 6.45 -12.43
C ALA A 11 -8.74 7.70 -13.15
N ASP A 12 -10.06 7.87 -13.20
CA ASP A 12 -10.74 8.92 -13.98
C ASP A 12 -10.41 10.34 -13.50
N TYR A 13 -10.07 10.48 -12.21
CA TYR A 13 -9.69 11.77 -11.61
C TYR A 13 -8.21 11.83 -11.24
N PHE A 14 -7.40 10.83 -11.64
CA PHE A 14 -5.98 10.80 -11.36
C PHE A 14 -5.25 11.93 -12.10
N THR A 15 -4.58 12.82 -11.34
CA THR A 15 -3.86 14.00 -11.83
C THR A 15 -2.58 14.23 -11.02
N ASP A 16 -1.85 15.29 -11.32
CA ASP A 16 -0.64 15.75 -10.63
C ASP A 16 -0.80 17.15 -10.02
N ASP A 17 -2.02 17.53 -9.66
CA ASP A 17 -2.34 18.87 -9.12
C ASP A 17 -1.77 19.08 -7.71
N TYR A 18 -1.68 18.00 -6.90
CA TYR A 18 -1.16 18.02 -5.54
C TYR A 18 0.05 17.06 -5.43
N LYS A 19 1.21 17.60 -5.05
CA LYS A 19 2.47 16.84 -4.91
C LYS A 19 2.68 16.41 -3.45
N ILE A 20 1.95 15.42 -2.99
CA ILE A 20 1.91 15.01 -1.58
C ILE A 20 2.94 13.94 -1.20
N ASN A 21 3.80 13.53 -2.12
CA ASN A 21 4.88 12.56 -1.90
C ASN A 21 6.01 12.78 -2.92
N PRO A 22 7.22 12.19 -2.72
CA PRO A 22 8.39 12.42 -3.56
C PRO A 22 8.28 11.94 -5.01
N TYR A 23 7.29 11.11 -5.34
CA TYR A 23 7.13 10.56 -6.69
C TYR A 23 6.47 11.56 -7.65
N TYR A 24 5.67 12.49 -7.14
CA TYR A 24 5.11 13.58 -7.95
C TYR A 24 6.20 14.54 -8.41
N THR A 25 6.64 14.36 -9.65
CA THR A 25 7.67 15.19 -10.30
C THR A 25 7.02 16.22 -11.24
N GLU A 26 7.85 16.88 -12.08
CA GLU A 26 7.37 17.76 -13.16
C GLU A 26 6.86 16.98 -14.39
N ILE A 27 6.93 15.65 -14.40
CA ILE A 27 6.47 14.83 -15.53
C ILE A 27 4.94 14.66 -15.41
N LYS A 28 4.24 15.22 -16.39
CA LYS A 28 2.78 15.19 -16.45
C LYS A 28 2.22 13.77 -16.54
N ILE A 29 1.09 13.56 -15.85
CA ILE A 29 0.31 12.33 -15.93
C ILE A 29 -0.50 12.31 -17.24
N ASN A 30 -0.40 11.21 -17.97
CA ASN A 30 -1.33 10.89 -19.06
C ASN A 30 -2.49 10.08 -18.46
N ARG A 31 -3.60 10.78 -18.18
CA ARG A 31 -4.78 10.19 -17.54
C ARG A 31 -5.41 9.05 -18.33
N GLU A 32 -5.50 9.16 -19.66
CA GLU A 32 -6.07 8.10 -20.49
C GLU A 32 -5.24 6.82 -20.38
N LYS A 33 -3.91 6.95 -20.38
CA LYS A 33 -3.00 5.83 -20.19
C LYS A 33 -3.11 5.27 -18.77
N ALA A 34 -3.22 6.12 -17.73
CA ALA A 34 -3.43 5.68 -16.35
C ALA A 34 -4.72 4.87 -16.19
N ILE A 35 -5.82 5.28 -16.85
CA ILE A 35 -7.07 4.52 -16.88
C ILE A 35 -6.88 3.15 -17.53
N ALA A 36 -6.16 3.09 -18.66
CA ALA A 36 -5.86 1.82 -19.34
C ALA A 36 -4.96 0.91 -18.50
N GLU A 37 -3.92 1.45 -17.85
CA GLU A 37 -3.05 0.71 -16.93
C GLU A 37 -3.84 0.15 -15.72
N HIS A 38 -4.68 0.96 -15.10
CA HIS A 38 -5.56 0.52 -14.03
C HIS A 38 -6.46 -0.63 -14.46
N ALA A 39 -7.10 -0.51 -15.63
CA ALA A 39 -7.95 -1.57 -16.19
C ALA A 39 -7.14 -2.87 -16.41
N ARG A 40 -5.91 -2.77 -16.92
CA ARG A 40 -5.03 -3.95 -17.12
C ARG A 40 -4.65 -4.61 -15.80
N ILE A 41 -4.34 -3.85 -14.76
CA ILE A 41 -4.06 -4.43 -13.42
C ILE A 41 -5.29 -5.17 -12.89
N VAL A 42 -6.48 -4.57 -13.00
CA VAL A 42 -7.73 -5.20 -12.56
C VAL A 42 -8.00 -6.51 -13.31
N GLU A 43 -7.62 -6.57 -14.60
CA GLU A 43 -7.71 -7.81 -15.38
C GLU A 43 -6.71 -8.87 -14.88
N CYS A 44 -5.46 -8.48 -14.55
CA CYS A 44 -4.48 -9.37 -13.92
C CYS A 44 -4.99 -9.93 -12.58
N PHE A 45 -5.70 -9.14 -11.78
CA PHE A 45 -6.34 -9.63 -10.55
C PHE A 45 -7.37 -10.72 -10.85
N ARG A 46 -8.21 -10.54 -11.89
CA ARG A 46 -9.20 -11.56 -12.30
C ARG A 46 -8.53 -12.82 -12.85
N GLU A 47 -7.46 -12.66 -13.66
CA GLU A 47 -6.65 -13.78 -14.15
C GLU A 47 -6.06 -14.61 -13.00
N ALA A 48 -5.70 -13.96 -11.89
CA ALA A 48 -5.24 -14.61 -10.66
C ALA A 48 -6.35 -15.24 -9.81
N GLY A 49 -7.61 -15.14 -10.23
CA GLY A 49 -8.78 -15.70 -9.53
C GLY A 49 -9.30 -14.82 -8.39
N ILE A 50 -8.98 -13.54 -8.37
CA ILE A 50 -9.42 -12.59 -7.33
C ILE A 50 -10.80 -12.03 -7.69
N GLU A 51 -11.74 -12.07 -6.74
CA GLU A 51 -13.03 -11.38 -6.86
C GLU A 51 -12.83 -9.86 -6.76
N ILE A 52 -13.36 -9.12 -7.74
CA ILE A 52 -13.22 -7.67 -7.81
C ILE A 52 -14.55 -6.97 -7.56
N ILE A 53 -14.60 -6.14 -6.52
CA ILE A 53 -15.64 -5.14 -6.30
C ILE A 53 -15.14 -3.84 -6.89
N LYS A 54 -15.73 -3.43 -8.03
CA LYS A 54 -15.41 -2.13 -8.64
C LYS A 54 -16.42 -1.08 -8.19
N VAL A 55 -15.91 0.04 -7.69
CA VAL A 55 -16.70 1.24 -7.38
C VAL A 55 -16.30 2.38 -8.30
N ASP A 56 -17.20 3.35 -8.49
CA ASP A 56 -16.86 4.56 -9.22
C ASP A 56 -15.77 5.35 -8.47
N PRO A 57 -14.86 6.05 -9.15
CA PRO A 57 -13.88 6.86 -8.47
C PRO A 57 -14.53 8.06 -7.76
N PRO A 58 -14.08 8.44 -6.55
CA PRO A 58 -14.59 9.59 -5.84
C PRO A 58 -14.32 10.86 -6.64
N LYS A 59 -15.39 11.61 -6.92
CA LYS A 59 -15.33 12.76 -7.82
C LYS A 59 -14.39 13.84 -7.29
N GLY A 60 -13.45 14.27 -8.13
CA GLY A 60 -12.49 15.32 -7.81
C GLY A 60 -11.39 14.92 -6.82
N CYS A 61 -11.27 13.64 -6.51
CA CYS A 61 -10.20 13.13 -5.65
C CYS A 61 -9.06 12.58 -6.52
N GLN A 62 -7.95 13.30 -6.57
CA GLN A 62 -6.76 12.95 -7.37
C GLN A 62 -6.27 11.53 -7.08
N ASP A 63 -6.11 11.19 -5.80
CA ASP A 63 -5.55 9.92 -5.35
C ASP A 63 -6.61 8.86 -5.03
N GLY A 64 -7.87 9.11 -5.40
CA GLY A 64 -8.97 8.17 -5.19
C GLY A 64 -8.80 6.81 -5.88
N VAL A 65 -7.87 6.69 -6.81
CA VAL A 65 -7.43 5.43 -7.42
C VAL A 65 -6.70 4.52 -6.42
N TYR A 66 -6.03 5.08 -5.41
CA TYR A 66 -5.25 4.34 -4.41
C TYR A 66 -6.11 3.89 -3.24
N THR A 67 -6.96 2.90 -3.48
CA THR A 67 -7.97 2.41 -2.53
C THR A 67 -7.39 1.71 -1.31
N ALA A 68 -6.14 1.24 -1.34
CA ALA A 68 -5.46 0.67 -0.18
C ALA A 68 -5.44 1.64 1.02
N ASN A 69 -5.35 2.95 0.76
CA ASN A 69 -5.35 3.96 1.82
C ASN A 69 -6.72 4.23 2.44
N TRP A 70 -7.82 3.66 1.95
CA TRP A 70 -9.15 3.98 2.47
C TRP A 70 -9.45 3.34 3.82
N ALA A 71 -8.94 2.15 4.07
CA ALA A 71 -9.17 1.40 5.31
C ALA A 71 -8.22 0.21 5.44
N ILE A 72 -8.27 -0.45 6.60
CA ILE A 72 -7.87 -1.85 6.73
C ILE A 72 -9.10 -2.69 7.04
N VAL A 73 -9.21 -3.87 6.42
CA VAL A 73 -10.37 -4.75 6.58
C VAL A 73 -9.93 -6.12 7.06
N LYS A 74 -10.68 -6.69 8.02
CA LYS A 74 -10.52 -8.07 8.51
C LYS A 74 -11.87 -8.57 9.03
N ASP A 75 -12.26 -9.78 8.62
CA ASP A 75 -13.46 -10.50 9.14
C ASP A 75 -14.74 -9.64 9.14
N GLY A 76 -15.01 -8.90 8.05
CA GLY A 76 -16.19 -8.05 7.91
C GLY A 76 -16.13 -6.74 8.72
N ILE A 77 -14.98 -6.41 9.30
CA ILE A 77 -14.72 -5.18 10.04
C ILE A 77 -13.71 -4.34 9.27
N ALA A 78 -14.00 -3.06 9.08
CA ALA A 78 -13.07 -2.07 8.55
C ALA A 78 -12.73 -1.03 9.62
N VAL A 79 -11.45 -0.70 9.75
CA VAL A 79 -11.01 0.53 10.41
C VAL A 79 -10.64 1.53 9.32
N MET A 80 -11.40 2.63 9.29
CA MET A 80 -11.28 3.64 8.24
C MET A 80 -10.03 4.49 8.43
N ALA A 81 -9.45 4.91 7.32
CA ALA A 81 -8.33 5.84 7.32
C ALA A 81 -8.74 7.23 7.85
N ARG A 82 -7.72 7.98 8.28
CA ARG A 82 -7.73 9.42 8.54
C ARG A 82 -6.66 10.03 7.63
N LEU A 83 -7.10 10.43 6.45
CA LEU A 83 -6.22 10.85 5.38
C LEU A 83 -5.75 12.31 5.56
N PRO A 84 -4.62 12.69 4.95
CA PRO A 84 -4.18 14.08 4.91
C PRO A 84 -5.20 14.95 4.17
N GLU A 85 -5.12 16.28 4.38
CA GLU A 85 -6.12 17.24 3.91
C GLU A 85 -6.41 17.11 2.41
N ALA A 86 -5.40 16.92 1.58
CA ALA A 86 -5.56 16.75 0.13
C ALA A 86 -6.42 15.53 -0.28
N ARG A 87 -6.60 14.55 0.62
CA ARG A 87 -7.36 13.32 0.40
C ARG A 87 -8.61 13.19 1.27
N LYS A 88 -8.93 14.19 2.11
CA LYS A 88 -10.10 14.17 3.02
C LYS A 88 -11.42 13.86 2.32
N GLY A 89 -11.59 14.33 1.08
CA GLY A 89 -12.78 14.07 0.27
C GLY A 89 -13.07 12.60 0.01
N GLU A 90 -12.07 11.71 0.15
CA GLU A 90 -12.22 10.27 -0.05
C GLU A 90 -12.86 9.55 1.15
N GLU A 91 -12.69 10.06 2.39
CA GLU A 91 -13.04 9.33 3.63
C GLU A 91 -14.52 8.93 3.72
N ALA A 92 -15.42 9.90 3.54
CA ALA A 92 -16.86 9.66 3.63
C ALA A 92 -17.36 8.74 2.49
N TYR A 93 -16.79 8.92 1.29
CA TYR A 93 -17.09 8.10 0.13
C TYR A 93 -16.65 6.64 0.37
N ALA A 94 -15.40 6.44 0.77
CA ALA A 94 -14.82 5.12 1.04
C ALA A 94 -15.62 4.37 2.11
N ARG A 95 -15.98 5.06 3.21
CA ARG A 95 -16.81 4.50 4.28
C ARG A 95 -18.16 4.02 3.73
N LYS A 96 -18.86 4.86 3.00
CA LYS A 96 -20.15 4.51 2.38
C LYS A 96 -20.00 3.27 1.49
N LYS A 97 -18.94 3.19 0.67
CA LYS A 97 -18.73 2.05 -0.25
C LYS A 97 -18.46 0.74 0.49
N LEU A 98 -17.76 0.77 1.62
CA LEU A 98 -17.55 -0.41 2.46
C LEU A 98 -18.83 -0.83 3.20
N GLU A 99 -19.61 0.12 3.72
CA GLU A 99 -20.90 -0.15 4.36
C GLU A 99 -21.93 -0.75 3.36
N GLU A 100 -21.91 -0.31 2.10
CA GLU A 100 -22.70 -0.90 1.00
C GLU A 100 -22.33 -2.38 0.73
N GLN A 101 -21.11 -2.81 1.09
CA GLN A 101 -20.67 -4.21 1.03
C GLN A 101 -21.00 -5.02 2.32
N GLY A 102 -21.73 -4.44 3.25
CA GLY A 102 -22.05 -5.06 4.53
C GLY A 102 -20.91 -5.08 5.55
N ILE A 103 -19.85 -4.31 5.31
CA ILE A 103 -18.69 -4.23 6.20
C ILE A 103 -18.96 -3.23 7.30
N LYS A 104 -18.77 -3.64 8.57
CA LYS A 104 -18.90 -2.76 9.72
C LYS A 104 -17.69 -1.84 9.84
N THR A 105 -17.92 -0.53 9.86
CA THR A 105 -16.86 0.47 9.90
C THR A 105 -16.61 1.02 11.29
N TYR A 106 -15.33 1.24 11.62
CA TYR A 106 -14.87 1.99 12.79
C TYR A 106 -13.97 3.14 12.33
N LEU A 107 -14.05 4.26 13.02
CA LEU A 107 -13.22 5.43 12.75
C LEU A 107 -12.04 5.45 13.73
N VAL A 108 -10.85 5.72 13.21
CA VAL A 108 -9.71 6.13 14.03
C VAL A 108 -10.06 7.46 14.73
N PRO A 109 -9.65 7.70 15.99
CA PRO A 109 -9.87 8.99 16.67
C PRO A 109 -9.40 10.19 15.82
N GLU A 110 -10.12 11.32 15.91
CA GLU A 110 -9.95 12.46 14.98
C GLU A 110 -8.60 13.15 15.04
N ASN A 111 -7.90 13.03 16.15
CA ASN A 111 -6.59 13.64 16.38
C ASN A 111 -5.41 12.86 15.79
N TYR A 112 -5.66 11.70 15.17
CA TYR A 112 -4.61 10.87 14.58
C TYR A 112 -4.75 10.73 13.08
N LEU A 113 -3.62 10.62 12.39
CA LEU A 113 -3.54 10.22 10.99
C LEU A 113 -3.47 8.70 10.87
N TYR A 114 -4.02 8.17 9.79
CA TYR A 114 -3.97 6.75 9.47
C TYR A 114 -4.18 6.49 7.97
N SER A 115 -3.30 5.73 7.35
CA SER A 115 -3.25 5.52 5.89
C SER A 115 -3.76 4.13 5.43
N GLY A 116 -4.61 3.47 6.23
CA GLY A 116 -5.23 2.20 5.83
C GLY A 116 -4.22 1.08 5.54
N GLN A 117 -4.51 0.30 4.50
CA GLN A 117 -3.65 -0.82 4.05
C GLN A 117 -2.40 -0.39 3.28
N GLY A 118 -2.25 0.89 2.93
CA GLY A 118 -0.98 1.41 2.45
C GLY A 118 0.10 1.31 3.54
N ASP A 119 -0.31 1.61 4.78
CA ASP A 119 0.61 1.71 5.92
C ASP A 119 0.41 0.60 6.97
N SER A 120 -0.52 -0.33 6.74
CA SER A 120 -0.84 -1.43 7.64
C SER A 120 -1.13 -2.73 6.88
N LEU A 121 -0.26 -3.71 7.05
CA LEU A 121 -0.26 -4.96 6.29
C LEU A 121 -0.48 -6.16 7.22
N ARG A 122 -1.51 -6.98 6.92
CA ARG A 122 -1.83 -8.19 7.71
C ARG A 122 -1.06 -9.40 7.18
N CYS A 123 -0.38 -10.13 8.08
CA CYS A 123 0.25 -11.42 7.79
C CYS A 123 0.00 -12.37 8.96
N GLY A 124 -0.85 -13.37 8.76
CA GLY A 124 -1.28 -14.26 9.83
C GLY A 124 -1.85 -13.49 11.02
N LYS A 125 -1.24 -13.65 12.19
CA LYS A 125 -1.61 -12.93 13.42
C LYS A 125 -1.04 -11.51 13.52
N TYR A 126 -0.09 -11.13 12.65
CA TYR A 126 0.63 -9.88 12.73
C TYR A 126 -0.05 -8.76 11.93
N LEU A 127 0.08 -7.54 12.47
CA LEU A 127 -0.13 -6.29 11.77
C LEU A 127 1.20 -5.54 11.66
N PHE A 128 1.84 -5.58 10.50
CA PHE A 128 2.98 -4.72 10.21
C PHE A 128 2.47 -3.31 9.92
N ALA A 129 3.01 -2.31 10.60
CA ALA A 129 2.53 -0.94 10.49
C ALA A 129 3.68 0.06 10.40
N GLY A 130 3.68 0.85 9.32
CA GLY A 130 4.64 1.93 9.07
C GLY A 130 4.27 3.17 9.88
N ARG A 131 5.20 3.72 10.63
CA ARG A 131 4.96 4.89 11.49
C ARG A 131 5.73 6.11 11.03
N GLY A 132 5.17 7.28 11.29
CA GLY A 132 5.90 8.54 11.26
C GLY A 132 5.73 9.41 10.01
N TYR A 133 5.05 8.92 8.95
CA TYR A 133 4.78 9.71 7.74
C TYR A 133 3.29 9.94 7.53
N ARG A 134 2.51 8.87 7.46
CA ARG A 134 1.08 8.88 7.12
C ARG A 134 0.20 8.28 8.19
N SER A 135 0.80 7.64 9.20
CA SER A 135 0.08 7.00 10.30
C SER A 135 0.76 7.26 11.63
N ASP A 136 -0.05 7.64 12.62
CA ASP A 136 0.40 7.81 14.00
C ASP A 136 0.45 6.45 14.73
N PRO A 137 1.43 6.22 15.61
CA PRO A 137 1.57 4.97 16.37
C PRO A 137 0.33 4.62 17.20
N GLU A 138 -0.36 5.61 17.73
CA GLU A 138 -1.59 5.45 18.53
C GLU A 138 -2.76 4.99 17.66
N ALA A 139 -2.85 5.49 16.42
CA ALA A 139 -3.85 5.00 15.45
C ALA A 139 -3.62 3.53 15.13
N GLN A 140 -2.36 3.11 14.95
CA GLN A 140 -2.00 1.72 14.67
C GLN A 140 -2.31 0.79 15.85
N THR A 141 -2.10 1.27 17.09
CA THR A 141 -2.50 0.53 18.30
C THR A 141 -4.02 0.34 18.34
N PHE A 142 -4.79 1.40 18.09
CA PHE A 142 -6.25 1.31 17.99
C PHE A 142 -6.69 0.29 16.91
N VAL A 143 -6.03 0.29 15.76
CA VAL A 143 -6.32 -0.64 14.65
C VAL A 143 -6.03 -2.09 15.06
N ALA A 144 -4.86 -2.34 15.64
CA ALA A 144 -4.45 -3.68 16.09
C ALA A 144 -5.44 -4.25 17.11
N ASP A 145 -5.86 -3.44 18.10
CA ASP A 145 -6.84 -3.81 19.13
C ASP A 145 -8.19 -4.14 18.49
N LYS A 146 -8.68 -3.31 17.54
CA LYS A 146 -9.97 -3.53 16.86
C LYS A 146 -10.00 -4.80 16.02
N LEU A 147 -8.86 -5.18 15.44
CA LEU A 147 -8.77 -6.34 14.55
C LEU A 147 -8.21 -7.60 15.25
N GLY A 148 -7.83 -7.49 16.52
CA GLY A 148 -7.26 -8.59 17.30
C GLY A 148 -5.94 -9.11 16.69
N LEU A 149 -5.03 -8.20 16.31
CA LEU A 149 -3.74 -8.50 15.67
C LEU A 149 -2.57 -8.09 16.57
N GLU A 150 -1.46 -8.82 16.48
CA GLU A 150 -0.19 -8.47 17.11
C GLU A 150 0.51 -7.36 16.32
N LEU A 151 0.64 -6.18 16.93
CA LEU A 151 1.22 -5.00 16.28
C LEU A 151 2.75 -5.07 16.19
N VAL A 152 3.28 -4.91 14.98
CA VAL A 152 4.72 -4.76 14.70
C VAL A 152 4.93 -3.41 14.01
N GLN A 153 5.27 -2.40 14.79
CA GLN A 153 5.57 -1.07 14.27
C GLN A 153 6.99 -1.00 13.74
N VAL A 154 7.12 -0.54 12.49
CA VAL A 154 8.39 -0.32 11.80
C VAL A 154 8.48 1.12 11.29
N HIS A 155 9.69 1.59 11.02
CA HIS A 155 9.94 2.92 10.52
C HIS A 155 10.79 2.85 9.25
N ALA A 156 10.29 3.43 8.16
CA ALA A 156 11.04 3.56 6.92
C ALA A 156 12.05 4.71 7.01
N ASN A 157 13.14 4.60 6.25
CA ASN A 157 14.15 5.65 6.20
C ASN A 157 13.58 6.93 5.57
N PRO A 158 13.86 8.12 6.14
CA PRO A 158 13.42 9.38 5.57
C PRO A 158 14.16 9.71 4.28
N GLN A 159 13.54 10.54 3.44
CA GLN A 159 14.25 11.21 2.36
C GLN A 159 15.17 12.26 2.95
N LEU A 160 16.42 12.29 2.48
CA LEU A 160 17.42 13.27 2.91
C LEU A 160 17.68 14.30 1.82
N ASN A 161 17.91 15.54 2.24
CA ASN A 161 18.48 16.61 1.42
C ASN A 161 19.98 16.36 1.16
N ALA A 162 20.55 17.09 0.25
CA ALA A 162 21.99 16.97 -0.09
C ALA A 162 22.95 17.25 1.09
N ASP A 163 22.50 17.99 2.09
CA ASP A 163 23.25 18.30 3.33
C ASP A 163 23.05 17.25 4.43
N GLY A 164 22.27 16.19 4.17
CA GLY A 164 21.96 15.13 5.13
C GLY A 164 20.80 15.43 6.08
N SER A 165 20.18 16.61 6.00
CA SER A 165 18.98 16.92 6.77
C SER A 165 17.76 16.17 6.22
N ILE A 166 16.74 15.93 7.07
CA ILE A 166 15.49 15.31 6.63
C ILE A 166 14.73 16.27 5.70
N HIS A 167 14.30 15.78 4.56
CA HIS A 167 13.47 16.53 3.64
C HIS A 167 12.07 16.73 4.22
N ILE A 168 11.59 17.97 4.25
CA ILE A 168 10.22 18.31 4.63
C ILE A 168 9.44 18.64 3.36
N ASN A 169 8.37 17.89 3.10
CA ASN A 169 7.49 18.12 1.96
C ASN A 169 6.75 19.45 2.11
N PRO A 170 6.91 20.39 1.17
CA PRO A 170 6.29 21.72 1.29
C PRO A 170 4.76 21.69 1.16
N ALA A 171 4.17 20.65 0.56
CA ALA A 171 2.73 20.53 0.43
C ALA A 171 2.04 19.98 1.68
N THR A 172 2.75 19.19 2.48
CA THR A 172 2.21 18.53 3.68
C THR A 172 2.79 19.07 4.98
N ASN A 173 3.94 19.75 4.92
CA ASN A 173 4.75 20.21 6.07
C ASN A 173 5.16 19.05 7.01
N HIS A 174 5.29 17.83 6.48
CA HIS A 174 5.79 16.65 7.19
C HIS A 174 7.08 16.13 6.56
N ALA A 175 7.84 15.34 7.31
CA ALA A 175 8.97 14.60 6.75
C ALA A 175 8.50 13.74 5.57
N ASP A 176 9.34 13.63 4.55
CA ASP A 176 9.06 12.81 3.37
C ASP A 176 9.89 11.53 3.36
N SER A 177 9.39 10.53 2.66
CA SER A 177 10.08 9.27 2.43
C SER A 177 9.65 8.69 1.08
N PHE A 178 10.58 8.02 0.38
CA PHE A 178 10.21 7.19 -0.77
C PHE A 178 9.37 5.95 -0.36
N TRP A 179 9.36 5.63 0.93
CA TRP A 179 8.54 4.56 1.53
C TRP A 179 7.53 5.16 2.52
N TYR A 180 6.84 6.23 2.10
CA TYR A 180 5.88 6.97 2.92
C TYR A 180 4.67 6.12 3.36
N ASP A 181 4.32 5.08 2.60
CA ASP A 181 3.42 3.99 2.97
C ASP A 181 4.24 2.68 3.05
N LEU A 182 3.90 1.81 3.99
CA LEU A 182 4.69 0.60 4.28
C LEU A 182 4.66 -0.43 3.15
N ASP A 183 3.61 -0.44 2.35
CA ASP A 183 3.44 -1.32 1.18
C ASP A 183 4.47 -1.06 0.07
N LEU A 184 5.25 0.03 0.19
CA LEU A 184 6.41 0.33 -0.65
C LEU A 184 7.70 -0.36 -0.17
N ALA A 185 7.75 -0.82 1.09
CA ALA A 185 8.93 -1.44 1.71
C ALA A 185 8.71 -2.91 2.10
N ILE A 186 7.46 -3.31 2.37
CA ILE A 186 7.07 -4.68 2.78
C ILE A 186 5.88 -5.12 1.94
N SER A 187 5.86 -6.39 1.55
CA SER A 187 4.72 -7.05 0.94
C SER A 187 4.38 -8.37 1.61
N ILE A 188 3.11 -8.73 1.59
CA ILE A 188 2.62 -9.99 2.14
C ILE A 188 2.48 -10.99 0.98
N ILE A 189 3.20 -12.11 1.08
CA ILE A 189 3.19 -13.16 0.05
C ILE A 189 2.12 -14.22 0.37
N ASP A 190 2.04 -14.63 1.62
CA ASP A 190 1.00 -15.49 2.19
C ASP A 190 0.86 -15.24 3.71
N GLU A 191 0.14 -16.09 4.44
CA GLU A 191 -0.10 -15.95 5.88
C GLU A 191 1.16 -16.15 6.75
N HIS A 192 2.26 -16.66 6.15
CA HIS A 192 3.50 -17.02 6.84
C HIS A 192 4.75 -16.46 6.18
N THR A 193 4.59 -15.70 5.08
CA THR A 193 5.72 -15.21 4.27
C THR A 193 5.56 -13.73 3.97
N ILE A 194 6.59 -12.97 4.25
CA ILE A 194 6.73 -11.57 3.82
C ILE A 194 7.89 -11.41 2.86
N ALA A 195 7.82 -10.43 1.96
CA ALA A 195 8.99 -9.94 1.25
C ALA A 195 9.23 -8.49 1.68
N TYR A 196 10.48 -8.13 2.01
CA TYR A 196 10.78 -6.78 2.48
C TYR A 196 12.17 -6.33 2.06
N CYS A 197 12.35 -5.03 1.97
CA CYS A 197 13.62 -4.39 1.66
C CYS A 197 14.29 -3.86 2.94
N PRO A 198 15.33 -4.51 3.48
CA PRO A 198 16.01 -4.03 4.69
C PRO A 198 16.57 -2.62 4.55
N GLY A 199 17.05 -2.26 3.34
CA GLY A 199 17.58 -0.92 3.08
C GLY A 199 16.54 0.21 3.11
N ALA A 200 15.25 -0.13 3.04
CA ALA A 200 14.14 0.81 3.16
C ALA A 200 13.80 1.15 4.64
N LEU A 201 14.24 0.34 5.59
CA LEU A 201 13.86 0.41 6.99
C LEU A 201 15.05 0.83 7.87
N ASP A 202 14.76 1.42 9.03
CA ASP A 202 15.78 1.69 10.03
C ASP A 202 16.31 0.40 10.69
N GLU A 203 17.43 0.50 11.40
CA GLU A 203 18.10 -0.64 12.02
C GLU A 203 17.23 -1.32 13.11
N GLU A 204 16.46 -0.54 13.88
CA GLU A 204 15.56 -1.07 14.90
C GLU A 204 14.43 -1.90 14.29
N SER A 205 13.85 -1.40 13.21
CA SER A 205 12.79 -2.10 12.46
C SER A 205 13.29 -3.39 11.83
N ASN A 206 14.49 -3.38 11.26
CA ASN A 206 15.10 -4.60 10.73
C ASN A 206 15.29 -5.65 11.82
N LYS A 207 15.83 -5.28 12.99
CA LYS A 207 15.99 -6.19 14.14
C LYS A 207 14.64 -6.76 14.61
N LYS A 208 13.57 -5.96 14.63
CA LYS A 208 12.22 -6.44 14.98
C LYS A 208 11.73 -7.49 13.98
N LEU A 209 11.88 -7.24 12.68
CA LEU A 209 11.47 -8.19 11.65
C LEU A 209 12.30 -9.49 11.72
N GLU A 210 13.62 -9.40 11.90
CA GLU A 210 14.52 -10.55 12.03
C GLU A 210 14.18 -11.42 13.24
N ALA A 211 13.76 -10.82 14.36
CA ALA A 211 13.39 -11.51 15.59
C ALA A 211 12.13 -12.38 15.48
N ILE A 212 11.26 -12.14 14.50
CA ILE A 212 10.04 -12.94 14.27
C ILE A 212 10.46 -14.28 13.65
N GLN A 213 10.34 -15.38 14.38
CA GLN A 213 10.83 -16.69 13.95
C GLN A 213 9.79 -17.55 13.21
N ASP A 214 8.51 -17.24 13.34
CA ASP A 214 7.38 -17.95 12.74
C ASP A 214 6.94 -17.41 11.37
N LEU A 215 7.75 -16.52 10.79
CA LEU A 215 7.56 -16.00 9.42
C LEU A 215 8.77 -16.27 8.53
N ASP A 216 8.53 -16.74 7.31
CA ASP A 216 9.52 -16.75 6.24
C ASP A 216 9.71 -15.33 5.65
N LYS A 217 10.94 -15.01 5.29
CA LYS A 217 11.32 -13.66 4.85
C LYS A 217 12.08 -13.74 3.53
N ILE A 218 11.56 -13.05 2.51
CA ILE A 218 12.23 -12.87 1.24
C ILE A 218 12.85 -11.48 1.24
N ILE A 219 14.17 -11.42 1.08
CA ILE A 219 14.88 -10.14 1.03
C ILE A 219 14.75 -9.56 -0.36
N VAL A 220 14.25 -8.33 -0.44
CA VAL A 220 14.08 -7.57 -1.67
C VAL A 220 15.32 -6.70 -1.92
N ASP A 221 15.82 -6.75 -3.15
CA ASP A 221 16.93 -5.90 -3.58
C ASP A 221 16.58 -4.42 -3.49
N TYR A 222 17.52 -3.60 -3.02
CA TYR A 222 17.31 -2.17 -2.79
C TYR A 222 16.93 -1.41 -4.07
N ASP A 223 17.64 -1.69 -5.17
CA ASP A 223 17.35 -1.02 -6.45
C ASP A 223 16.00 -1.45 -7.02
N GLU A 224 15.61 -2.71 -6.89
CA GLU A 224 14.27 -3.17 -7.30
C GLU A 224 13.17 -2.58 -6.42
N CYS A 225 13.43 -2.41 -5.13
CA CYS A 225 12.48 -1.76 -4.21
C CYS A 225 12.28 -0.28 -4.56
N THR A 226 13.38 0.47 -4.74
CA THR A 226 13.33 1.93 -4.95
C THR A 226 12.90 2.33 -6.36
N LYS A 227 13.42 1.64 -7.39
CA LYS A 227 13.22 1.99 -8.80
C LYS A 227 12.12 1.15 -9.46
N GLY A 228 11.90 -0.06 -8.94
CA GLY A 228 11.00 -1.04 -9.51
C GLY A 228 9.68 -1.23 -8.78
N PHE A 229 9.44 -0.57 -7.65
CA PHE A 229 8.24 -0.79 -6.82
C PHE A 229 8.04 -2.27 -6.43
N ALA A 230 9.14 -2.99 -6.20
CA ALA A 230 9.12 -4.44 -6.01
C ALA A 230 8.18 -4.91 -4.89
N CYS A 231 8.11 -4.17 -3.77
CA CYS A 231 7.26 -4.52 -2.64
C CYS A 231 5.79 -4.18 -2.87
N ASN A 232 5.45 -3.28 -3.81
CA ASN A 232 4.07 -2.86 -4.04
C ASN A 232 3.32 -3.86 -4.95
N LEU A 233 3.11 -5.07 -4.45
CA LEU A 233 2.52 -6.21 -5.16
C LEU A 233 1.27 -6.74 -4.46
N VAL A 234 0.50 -7.55 -5.18
CA VAL A 234 -0.63 -8.33 -4.64
C VAL A 234 -0.38 -9.81 -4.86
N SER A 235 -0.35 -10.57 -3.76
CA SER A 235 -0.23 -12.03 -3.81
C SER A 235 -1.52 -12.71 -3.34
N THR A 236 -1.85 -13.83 -3.94
CA THR A 236 -2.93 -14.74 -3.49
C THR A 236 -2.38 -15.93 -2.69
N GLY A 237 -1.05 -16.02 -2.52
CA GLY A 237 -0.36 -17.22 -2.06
C GLY A 237 -0.12 -18.25 -3.17
N LYS A 238 -0.59 -17.99 -4.40
CA LYS A 238 -0.35 -18.80 -5.60
C LYS A 238 0.07 -17.94 -6.79
N HIS A 239 -0.66 -16.86 -7.04
CA HIS A 239 -0.33 -15.87 -8.07
C HIS A 239 0.18 -14.59 -7.40
N VAL A 240 1.13 -13.93 -8.03
CA VAL A 240 1.67 -12.64 -7.60
C VAL A 240 1.60 -11.66 -8.76
N ILE A 241 0.83 -10.61 -8.59
CA ILE A 241 0.78 -9.48 -9.53
C ILE A 241 1.78 -8.46 -9.03
N MET A 242 2.83 -8.22 -9.81
CA MET A 242 4.00 -7.47 -9.39
C MET A 242 4.64 -6.67 -10.52
N SER A 243 5.60 -5.84 -10.16
CA SER A 243 6.36 -5.04 -11.12
C SER A 243 7.18 -5.88 -12.09
N ALA A 244 7.15 -5.51 -13.37
CA ALA A 244 8.08 -6.05 -14.38
C ALA A 244 9.54 -5.63 -14.12
N ASN A 245 9.74 -4.54 -13.35
CA ASN A 245 11.07 -3.99 -13.04
C ASN A 245 11.70 -4.59 -11.77
N ALA A 246 11.20 -5.75 -11.32
CA ALA A 246 11.72 -6.48 -10.15
C ALA A 246 12.08 -7.94 -10.51
N PRO A 247 13.02 -8.19 -11.43
CA PRO A 247 13.34 -9.53 -11.92
C PRO A 247 13.95 -10.45 -10.86
N LYS A 248 14.72 -9.94 -9.89
CA LYS A 248 15.30 -10.75 -8.80
C LYS A 248 14.22 -11.26 -7.87
N LEU A 249 13.31 -10.36 -7.44
CA LEU A 249 12.17 -10.76 -6.60
C LEU A 249 11.27 -11.74 -7.36
N LYS A 250 10.98 -11.48 -8.64
CA LYS A 250 10.21 -12.41 -9.48
C LYS A 250 10.83 -13.80 -9.48
N SER A 251 12.13 -13.91 -9.75
CA SER A 251 12.83 -15.20 -9.75
C SER A 251 12.78 -15.91 -8.39
N ALA A 252 12.90 -15.16 -7.28
CA ALA A 252 12.81 -15.71 -5.94
C ALA A 252 11.40 -16.26 -5.60
N LEU A 253 10.35 -15.60 -6.10
CA LEU A 253 8.95 -16.03 -5.95
C LEU A 253 8.65 -17.26 -6.82
N GLU A 254 9.10 -17.25 -8.09
CA GLU A 254 8.93 -18.38 -9.02
C GLU A 254 9.69 -19.63 -8.53
N ALA A 255 10.86 -19.47 -7.92
CA ALA A 255 11.61 -20.58 -7.30
C ALA A 255 10.85 -21.21 -6.10
N ARG A 256 9.89 -20.50 -5.51
CA ARG A 256 8.97 -20.99 -4.48
C ARG A 256 7.67 -21.57 -5.05
N GLY A 257 7.55 -21.66 -6.38
CA GLY A 257 6.38 -22.22 -7.08
C GLY A 257 5.23 -21.23 -7.28
N LEU A 258 5.45 -19.92 -7.06
CA LEU A 258 4.45 -18.90 -7.30
C LEU A 258 4.43 -18.50 -8.79
N ILE A 259 3.27 -18.10 -9.28
CA ILE A 259 3.08 -17.65 -10.66
C ILE A 259 3.05 -16.13 -10.68
N CYS A 260 4.05 -15.49 -11.30
CA CYS A 260 4.18 -14.05 -11.37
C CYS A 260 3.52 -13.48 -12.64
N ILE A 261 2.66 -12.46 -12.46
CA ILE A 261 2.02 -11.68 -13.54
C ILE A 261 2.55 -10.26 -13.44
N THR A 262 3.14 -9.75 -14.53
CA THR A 262 3.88 -8.48 -14.53
C THR A 262 3.32 -7.51 -15.58
N PRO A 263 2.23 -6.77 -15.26
CA PRO A 263 1.71 -5.73 -16.16
C PRO A 263 2.72 -4.57 -16.30
N GLU A 264 2.75 -3.97 -17.49
CA GLU A 264 3.52 -2.74 -17.71
C GLU A 264 2.73 -1.54 -17.14
N ILE A 265 3.37 -0.75 -16.28
CA ILE A 265 2.77 0.42 -15.62
C ILE A 265 3.79 1.55 -15.62
N THR A 266 3.37 2.72 -16.11
CA THR A 266 4.22 3.90 -16.25
C THR A 266 3.58 5.18 -15.73
N GLU A 267 2.26 5.27 -15.72
CA GLU A 267 1.53 6.46 -15.30
C GLU A 267 1.14 6.43 -13.83
N LEU A 268 0.56 5.33 -13.35
CA LEU A 268 0.14 5.24 -11.94
C LEU A 268 1.32 5.42 -10.98
N LEU A 269 2.51 4.90 -11.30
CA LEU A 269 3.70 5.06 -10.47
C LEU A 269 4.14 6.52 -10.27
N LYS A 270 3.74 7.45 -11.16
CA LYS A 270 4.04 8.88 -11.04
C LYS A 270 3.37 9.53 -9.82
N GLY A 271 2.28 8.96 -9.33
CA GLY A 271 1.63 9.36 -8.09
C GLY A 271 2.18 8.64 -6.85
N GLY A 272 3.21 7.81 -7.02
CA GLY A 272 3.85 7.06 -5.92
C GLY A 272 3.18 5.75 -5.55
N GLY A 273 2.07 5.40 -6.20
CA GLY A 273 1.36 4.14 -5.98
C GLY A 273 1.51 3.17 -7.15
N TYR A 274 1.36 1.89 -6.88
CA TYR A 274 1.48 0.83 -7.87
C TYR A 274 0.36 -0.21 -7.70
N ILE A 275 0.61 -1.48 -7.90
CA ILE A 275 -0.38 -2.57 -7.92
C ILE A 275 -1.11 -2.71 -6.57
N ARG A 276 -0.38 -2.70 -5.46
CA ARG A 276 -0.98 -2.81 -4.12
C ARG A 276 -1.79 -1.58 -3.76
N CYS A 277 -1.29 -0.41 -4.05
CA CYS A 277 -1.95 0.84 -3.69
C CYS A 277 -3.35 0.98 -4.30
N ILE A 278 -3.59 0.45 -5.51
CA ILE A 278 -4.91 0.54 -6.17
C ILE A 278 -5.92 -0.50 -5.69
N SER A 279 -5.59 -1.29 -4.67
CA SER A 279 -6.40 -2.42 -4.22
C SER A 279 -6.62 -2.43 -2.72
N LEU A 280 -7.87 -2.44 -2.28
CA LEU A 280 -8.24 -2.63 -0.88
C LEU A 280 -8.64 -4.10 -0.67
N TRP A 281 -7.86 -4.82 0.12
CA TRP A 281 -8.13 -6.20 0.47
C TRP A 281 -9.31 -6.32 1.43
N LEU A 282 -10.36 -7.01 1.03
CA LEU A 282 -11.57 -7.21 1.83
C LEU A 282 -11.56 -8.56 2.57
N SER A 283 -11.08 -9.64 1.90
CA SER A 283 -11.02 -11.00 2.49
C SER A 283 -10.01 -11.89 1.76
#